data_91f1980c1a64b17467c6bea4cd5685a6
#
_entry.id   91f1980c1a64b17467c6bea4cd5685a6
#
_cell.length_a   1.000
_cell.length_b   1.000
_cell.length_c   1.000
_cell.angle_alpha   90.00
_cell.angle_beta   90.00
_cell.angle_gamma   90.00
#
_symmetry.space_group_name_H-M   'P 1'
#
loop_
_entity.id
_entity.type
_entity.pdbx_description
1 polymer ?
#
loop_
_entity_poly.entity_id
_entity_poly.type
_entity_poly.pdbx_seq_one_letter_code
_entity_poly.pdbx_strand_id
1 'polypeptide(L)'
;MSRYTVSTARPLALLGAALWLAGCAATPDGAATRPEVSDRGAASEDAAPEASPAAPLMPSLFFPGDAGAFTAWRCTPAQDLVTAGTEEELRLWSAHGAYRLPPAVVASGARYQQGELSFWNKGDQAVVESATGRLDCTRDLNQEVLTRRQRPGTMFHARGNEPGWVVNLASDRPEATLVLDYGEREMTLPYRVTTLDNGEGRMILASGRADTPFELRLEARACFDSMSGQPFPARVTLSIDGEQYRGCGQGIAP
;
A
#
# COMPACT_ATOMS: atom_id res chain seq x y z
N MET A 1 -0.77 15.94 -49.15
CA MET A 1 0.56 15.77 -49.75
C MET A 1 1.50 16.66 -48.99
N SER A 2 2.24 16.17 -48.07
CA SER A 2 3.47 16.79 -47.55
C SER A 2 4.29 15.73 -46.84
N ARG A 3 5.44 15.44 -47.39
CA ARG A 3 6.41 14.43 -46.93
C ARG A 3 7.39 15.10 -46.00
N TYR A 4 7.66 14.54 -44.82
CA TYR A 4 8.79 14.91 -43.99
C TYR A 4 9.79 13.78 -43.91
N THR A 5 11.00 14.11 -44.27
CA THR A 5 12.21 13.30 -44.41
C THR A 5 12.81 12.93 -43.06
N VAL A 6 13.26 11.70 -43.00
CA VAL A 6 14.05 11.10 -41.91
C VAL A 6 15.49 11.63 -42.00
N SER A 7 16.03 12.07 -40.88
CA SER A 7 17.47 12.39 -40.74
C SER A 7 18.09 11.43 -39.73
N THR A 8 19.00 10.63 -40.25
CA THR A 8 19.86 9.68 -39.50
C THR A 8 21.17 10.39 -39.10
N ALA A 9 21.53 10.36 -37.83
CA ALA A 9 22.88 10.67 -37.38
C ALA A 9 23.48 9.50 -36.60
N ARG A 10 24.66 9.10 -37.04
CA ARG A 10 25.49 7.98 -36.58
C ARG A 10 26.48 8.40 -35.49
N PRO A 11 27.10 7.43 -34.76
CA PRO A 11 27.79 7.63 -33.49
C PRO A 11 29.30 7.89 -33.66
N LEU A 12 29.89 8.57 -32.67
CA LEU A 12 31.34 8.59 -32.45
C LEU A 12 31.71 7.66 -31.30
N ALA A 13 32.58 6.74 -31.63
CA ALA A 13 33.31 5.89 -30.68
C ALA A 13 34.56 6.65 -30.19
N LEU A 14 34.83 6.57 -28.88
CA LEU A 14 36.14 6.95 -28.32
C LEU A 14 36.62 5.80 -27.43
N LEU A 15 37.74 5.21 -27.89
CA LEU A 15 38.62 4.27 -27.18
C LEU A 15 39.44 5.08 -26.13
N GLY A 16 39.72 4.50 -24.98
CA GLY A 16 40.68 4.99 -23.98
C GLY A 16 41.07 3.90 -23.00
N ALA A 17 42.09 3.22 -23.30
CA ALA A 17 43.35 2.78 -22.68
C ALA A 17 43.31 2.31 -21.21
N ALA A 18 43.77 1.06 -21.07
CA ALA A 18 44.14 0.33 -19.85
C ALA A 18 45.45 0.87 -19.22
N LEU A 19 45.51 0.88 -17.90
CA LEU A 19 46.80 0.87 -17.17
C LEU A 19 46.76 -0.22 -16.09
N TRP A 20 47.66 -1.15 -16.25
CA TRP A 20 48.05 -2.19 -15.32
C TRP A 20 49.07 -1.63 -14.34
N LEU A 21 48.90 -1.85 -13.04
CA LEU A 21 50.01 -1.77 -12.07
C LEU A 21 50.02 -3.05 -11.23
N ALA A 22 51.05 -3.83 -11.51
CA ALA A 22 51.47 -4.97 -10.73
C ALA A 22 52.34 -4.49 -9.55
N GLY A 23 52.13 -5.03 -8.37
CA GLY A 23 53.00 -4.83 -7.19
C GLY A 23 53.26 -6.16 -6.49
N CYS A 24 54.53 -6.56 -6.50
CA CYS A 24 55.08 -7.83 -6.04
C CYS A 24 55.15 -7.95 -4.53
N ALA A 25 55.10 -9.20 -4.11
CA ALA A 25 55.47 -9.94 -2.93
C ALA A 25 56.68 -9.51 -2.10
N ALA A 26 56.63 -9.83 -0.82
CA ALA A 26 57.78 -10.29 -0.02
C ALA A 26 57.28 -11.13 1.18
N THR A 27 57.66 -12.39 1.19
CA THR A 27 57.72 -13.23 2.39
C THR A 27 59.07 -13.02 3.10
N PRO A 28 59.17 -13.21 4.41
CA PRO A 28 60.21 -14.06 4.93
C PRO A 28 59.74 -15.15 5.90
N ASP A 29 60.44 -16.29 5.78
CA ASP A 29 60.44 -17.46 6.64
C ASP A 29 60.65 -17.13 8.11
N GLY A 30 60.00 -17.90 8.97
CA GLY A 30 60.23 -17.98 10.39
C GLY A 30 59.65 -19.27 10.95
N ALA A 31 60.48 -20.32 10.98
CA ALA A 31 60.15 -21.58 11.64
C ALA A 31 60.11 -21.42 13.15
N ALA A 32 59.03 -21.87 13.79
CA ALA A 32 59.07 -22.30 15.20
C ALA A 32 57.89 -23.20 15.54
N THR A 33 58.22 -24.46 15.81
CA THR A 33 57.67 -25.40 16.81
C THR A 33 56.20 -25.42 17.10
N ARG A 34 55.59 -26.51 16.72
CA ARG A 34 54.30 -27.07 17.14
C ARG A 34 54.33 -27.47 18.63
N PRO A 35 53.26 -27.24 19.36
CA PRO A 35 52.72 -28.21 20.29
C PRO A 35 51.36 -28.68 19.86
N GLU A 36 51.27 -29.98 19.84
CA GLU A 36 50.04 -30.78 19.74
C GLU A 36 49.13 -30.45 20.91
N VAL A 37 47.92 -30.00 20.66
CA VAL A 37 46.83 -29.93 21.65
C VAL A 37 45.56 -30.48 21.05
N SER A 38 45.21 -31.65 21.54
CA SER A 38 43.91 -32.27 21.72
C SER A 38 42.68 -31.67 20.99
N ASP A 39 42.17 -32.53 20.17
CA ASP A 39 40.76 -32.72 19.84
C ASP A 39 39.83 -32.30 21.00
N ARG A 40 39.12 -31.23 20.82
CA ARG A 40 37.91 -30.88 21.57
C ARG A 40 36.83 -30.41 20.63
N GLY A 41 35.85 -31.30 20.46
CA GLY A 41 34.44 -31.00 20.26
C GLY A 41 34.12 -29.89 19.28
N ALA A 42 33.64 -30.25 18.11
CA ALA A 42 32.86 -29.38 17.27
C ALA A 42 31.72 -28.75 18.11
N ALA A 43 31.91 -27.51 18.55
CA ALA A 43 30.83 -26.70 19.01
C ALA A 43 29.90 -26.50 17.78
N SER A 44 28.73 -27.08 17.85
CA SER A 44 27.64 -26.70 16.97
C SER A 44 27.50 -25.17 17.06
N GLU A 45 27.79 -24.47 15.99
CA GLU A 45 27.37 -23.08 15.85
C GLU A 45 25.83 -23.11 15.98
N ASP A 46 25.36 -22.67 17.15
CA ASP A 46 23.97 -22.30 17.35
C ASP A 46 23.65 -21.28 16.26
N ALA A 47 22.96 -21.74 15.22
CA ALA A 47 22.39 -20.86 14.22
C ALA A 47 21.48 -19.89 14.98
N ALA A 48 21.89 -18.62 15.02
CA ALA A 48 21.04 -17.57 15.57
C ALA A 48 19.66 -17.71 14.91
N PRO A 49 18.55 -17.66 15.67
CA PRO A 49 17.23 -17.78 15.11
C PRO A 49 17.09 -16.71 14.02
N GLU A 50 16.84 -17.14 12.77
CA GLU A 50 16.55 -16.23 11.67
C GLU A 50 15.37 -15.37 12.10
N ALA A 51 15.61 -14.06 12.21
CA ALA A 51 14.56 -13.12 12.57
C ALA A 51 13.43 -13.26 11.54
N SER A 52 12.23 -13.61 11.99
CA SER A 52 11.06 -13.67 11.13
C SER A 52 10.93 -12.34 10.38
N PRO A 53 10.65 -12.36 9.06
CA PRO A 53 10.52 -11.14 8.29
C PRO A 53 9.41 -10.26 8.90
N ALA A 54 9.71 -8.97 9.10
CA ALA A 54 8.73 -8.01 9.59
C ALA A 54 7.65 -7.76 8.54
N ALA A 55 6.45 -7.37 8.98
CA ALA A 55 5.39 -6.91 8.07
C ALA A 55 5.88 -5.68 7.28
N PRO A 56 5.57 -5.60 5.97
CA PRO A 56 5.99 -4.47 5.15
C PRO A 56 5.25 -3.19 5.53
N LEU A 57 5.89 -2.04 5.32
CA LEU A 57 5.21 -0.75 5.42
C LEU A 57 4.19 -0.61 4.30
N MET A 58 2.98 -0.17 4.65
CA MET A 58 1.92 0.11 3.67
C MET A 58 1.84 1.59 3.32
N PRO A 59 1.39 1.94 2.10
CA PRO A 59 1.06 3.32 1.77
C PRO A 59 0.10 3.94 2.78
N SER A 60 0.47 5.12 3.27
CA SER A 60 -0.33 5.83 4.28
C SER A 60 -1.72 6.25 3.78
N LEU A 61 -1.94 6.24 2.46
CA LEU A 61 -3.23 6.50 1.82
C LEU A 61 -4.27 5.40 2.07
N PHE A 62 -3.92 4.25 2.62
CA PHE A 62 -4.88 3.22 3.06
C PHE A 62 -5.45 3.49 4.45
N PHE A 63 -4.91 4.45 5.17
CA PHE A 63 -5.26 4.73 6.57
C PHE A 63 -6.04 6.04 6.69
N PRO A 64 -6.90 6.19 7.73
CA PRO A 64 -7.68 7.41 7.94
C PRO A 64 -6.83 8.61 8.41
N GLY A 65 -5.55 8.42 8.78
CA GLY A 65 -4.81 9.39 9.60
C GLY A 65 -5.36 9.41 11.02
N ASP A 66 -5.50 10.60 11.58
CA ASP A 66 -6.04 10.82 12.92
C ASP A 66 -7.58 11.00 12.94
N ALA A 67 -8.23 10.80 11.79
CA ALA A 67 -9.68 10.90 11.68
C ALA A 67 -10.37 9.69 12.34
N GLY A 68 -11.47 9.95 13.06
CA GLY A 68 -12.27 8.92 13.72
C GLY A 68 -13.28 8.20 12.81
N ALA A 69 -13.55 8.74 11.62
CA ALA A 69 -14.53 8.18 10.70
C ALA A 69 -14.18 8.46 9.23
N PHE A 70 -14.66 7.59 8.35
CA PHE A 70 -14.80 7.83 6.92
C PHE A 70 -16.19 8.38 6.63
N THR A 71 -16.27 9.38 5.75
CA THR A 71 -17.52 10.00 5.29
C THR A 71 -17.71 9.76 3.81
N ALA A 72 -18.86 9.24 3.43
CA ALA A 72 -19.30 9.13 2.05
C ALA A 72 -19.95 10.43 1.58
N TRP A 73 -19.67 10.84 0.35
CA TRP A 73 -20.26 11.99 -0.31
C TRP A 73 -20.83 11.58 -1.66
N ARG A 74 -22.10 11.91 -1.89
CA ARG A 74 -22.73 11.78 -3.19
C ARG A 74 -22.63 13.10 -3.94
N CYS A 75 -22.04 13.07 -5.11
CA CYS A 75 -21.71 14.27 -5.86
C CYS A 75 -22.39 14.35 -7.21
N THR A 76 -22.62 15.58 -7.66
CA THR A 76 -23.10 15.92 -9.00
C THR A 76 -22.10 16.86 -9.67
N PRO A 77 -21.60 16.56 -10.90
CA PRO A 77 -21.82 15.32 -11.67
C PRO A 77 -21.43 14.04 -10.90
N ALA A 78 -22.01 12.91 -11.26
CA ALA A 78 -21.90 11.65 -10.52
C ALA A 78 -20.44 11.21 -10.37
N GLN A 79 -19.89 11.43 -9.19
CA GLN A 79 -18.55 11.01 -8.75
C GLN A 79 -18.51 10.94 -7.23
N ASP A 80 -18.90 9.80 -6.69
CA ASP A 80 -18.92 9.63 -5.24
C ASP A 80 -17.50 9.64 -4.65
N LEU A 81 -17.37 10.25 -3.46
CA LEU A 81 -16.11 10.46 -2.78
C LEU A 81 -16.17 9.86 -1.37
N VAL A 82 -14.99 9.51 -0.87
CA VAL A 82 -14.77 9.17 0.54
C VAL A 82 -13.82 10.20 1.12
N THR A 83 -14.09 10.68 2.34
CA THR A 83 -13.16 11.54 3.08
C THR A 83 -12.93 11.03 4.49
N ALA A 84 -11.78 11.36 5.04
CA ALA A 84 -11.45 11.25 6.46
C ALA A 84 -10.68 12.51 6.84
N GLY A 85 -11.18 13.28 7.81
CA GLY A 85 -10.65 14.61 8.08
C GLY A 85 -10.53 14.93 9.55
N THR A 86 -9.53 15.77 9.87
CA THR A 86 -9.32 16.47 11.13
C THR A 86 -9.23 17.96 10.83
N GLU A 87 -8.97 18.79 11.84
CA GLU A 87 -8.69 20.22 11.64
C GLU A 87 -7.37 20.45 10.89
N GLU A 88 -6.45 19.48 10.91
CA GLU A 88 -5.09 19.60 10.38
C GLU A 88 -4.92 19.02 8.96
N GLU A 89 -5.72 18.02 8.59
CA GLU A 89 -5.62 17.34 7.28
C GLU A 89 -6.98 16.76 6.87
N LEU A 90 -7.32 16.87 5.60
CA LEU A 90 -8.35 16.07 4.96
C LEU A 90 -7.71 15.05 4.03
N ARG A 91 -8.06 13.79 4.18
CA ARG A 91 -7.81 12.74 3.20
C ARG A 91 -9.05 12.56 2.34
N LEU A 92 -8.86 12.55 1.03
CA LEU A 92 -9.93 12.43 0.06
C LEU A 92 -9.59 11.30 -0.91
N TRP A 93 -10.53 10.40 -1.10
CA TRP A 93 -10.47 9.32 -2.09
C TRP A 93 -11.58 9.51 -3.11
N SER A 94 -11.20 9.37 -4.38
CA SER A 94 -12.12 9.31 -5.52
C SER A 94 -11.96 7.96 -6.24
N ALA A 95 -12.73 7.72 -7.28
CA ALA A 95 -12.54 6.56 -8.16
C ALA A 95 -11.17 6.55 -8.85
N HIS A 96 -10.50 7.72 -8.95
CA HIS A 96 -9.29 7.93 -9.74
C HIS A 96 -8.02 8.10 -8.90
N GLY A 97 -8.13 8.49 -7.63
CA GLY A 97 -6.97 8.75 -6.79
C GLY A 97 -7.30 9.04 -5.34
N ALA A 98 -6.25 9.15 -4.55
CA ALA A 98 -6.29 9.56 -3.16
C ALA A 98 -5.39 10.77 -2.96
N TYR A 99 -5.84 11.71 -2.12
CA TYR A 99 -5.22 13.01 -1.94
C TYR A 99 -5.16 13.36 -0.45
N ARG A 100 -4.16 14.15 -0.08
CA ARG A 100 -4.04 14.78 1.22
C ARG A 100 -4.12 16.27 1.03
N LEU A 101 -5.03 16.92 1.72
CA LEU A 101 -5.30 18.35 1.57
C LEU A 101 -5.07 19.03 2.94
N PRO A 102 -4.10 19.93 3.05
CA PRO A 102 -3.96 20.76 4.24
C PRO A 102 -5.12 21.74 4.35
N PRO A 103 -5.41 22.26 5.56
CA PRO A 103 -6.46 23.24 5.76
C PRO A 103 -6.15 24.56 5.06
N ALA A 104 -7.18 25.22 4.55
CA ALA A 104 -7.11 26.53 3.93
C ALA A 104 -8.00 27.54 4.66
N VAL A 105 -7.57 28.80 4.71
CA VAL A 105 -8.33 29.87 5.36
C VAL A 105 -9.63 30.15 4.61
N VAL A 106 -10.74 30.17 5.34
CA VAL A 106 -12.06 30.46 4.80
C VAL A 106 -12.92 31.17 5.85
N ALA A 107 -13.89 31.97 5.41
CA ALA A 107 -14.75 32.74 6.30
C ALA A 107 -15.78 31.86 7.06
N SER A 108 -16.16 30.71 6.51
CA SER A 108 -17.13 29.79 7.13
C SER A 108 -16.99 28.38 6.59
N GLY A 109 -17.34 27.39 7.43
CA GLY A 109 -17.13 25.97 7.12
C GLY A 109 -15.68 25.55 7.26
N ALA A 110 -15.31 24.41 6.69
CA ALA A 110 -13.96 23.91 6.65
C ALA A 110 -13.51 23.75 5.18
N ARG A 111 -12.38 24.34 4.83
CA ARG A 111 -11.80 24.21 3.49
C ARG A 111 -10.41 23.60 3.57
N TYR A 112 -10.15 22.69 2.67
CA TYR A 112 -8.85 22.01 2.52
C TYR A 112 -8.44 22.14 1.05
N GLN A 113 -7.15 22.40 0.78
CA GLN A 113 -6.69 22.66 -0.58
C GLN A 113 -5.25 22.23 -0.79
N GLN A 114 -5.00 21.59 -1.95
CA GLN A 114 -3.66 21.29 -2.45
C GLN A 114 -3.62 21.60 -3.96
N GLY A 115 -2.84 22.62 -4.33
CA GLY A 115 -2.84 23.10 -5.70
C GLY A 115 -4.22 23.58 -6.14
N GLU A 116 -4.72 23.04 -7.26
CA GLU A 116 -6.05 23.36 -7.81
C GLU A 116 -7.17 22.49 -7.23
N LEU A 117 -6.82 21.42 -6.48
CA LEU A 117 -7.82 20.58 -5.81
C LEU A 117 -8.21 21.20 -4.48
N SER A 118 -9.48 21.53 -4.31
CA SER A 118 -10.02 21.98 -3.03
C SER A 118 -11.29 21.23 -2.67
N PHE A 119 -11.47 21.02 -1.37
CA PHE A 119 -12.68 20.49 -0.76
C PHE A 119 -13.17 21.51 0.28
N TRP A 120 -14.36 22.04 0.09
CA TRP A 120 -14.96 23.00 1.01
C TRP A 120 -16.30 22.49 1.51
N ASN A 121 -16.38 22.15 2.80
CA ASN A 121 -17.62 21.67 3.39
C ASN A 121 -18.27 22.70 4.31
N LYS A 122 -19.61 22.68 4.33
CA LYS A 122 -20.49 23.44 5.20
C LYS A 122 -21.60 22.52 5.70
N GLY A 123 -21.37 21.89 6.85
CA GLY A 123 -22.32 20.89 7.37
C GLY A 123 -22.41 19.66 6.45
N ASP A 124 -23.60 19.40 5.93
CA ASP A 124 -23.88 18.25 5.06
C ASP A 124 -23.67 18.51 3.56
N GLN A 125 -23.23 19.71 3.21
CA GLN A 125 -22.92 20.09 1.84
C GLN A 125 -21.42 20.30 1.66
N ALA A 126 -20.88 19.88 0.54
CA ALA A 126 -19.49 20.15 0.16
C ALA A 126 -19.38 20.53 -1.31
N VAL A 127 -18.37 21.34 -1.61
CA VAL A 127 -17.96 21.68 -2.97
C VAL A 127 -16.55 21.20 -3.18
N VAL A 128 -16.32 20.46 -4.27
CA VAL A 128 -14.99 20.05 -4.69
C VAL A 128 -14.66 20.74 -6.00
N GLU A 129 -13.53 21.43 -6.05
CA GLU A 129 -13.03 22.10 -7.26
C GLU A 129 -11.66 21.55 -7.61
N SER A 130 -11.40 21.41 -8.88
CA SER A 130 -10.13 20.96 -9.45
C SER A 130 -9.89 21.59 -10.81
N ALA A 131 -8.72 21.37 -11.40
CA ALA A 131 -8.43 21.78 -12.78
C ALA A 131 -9.42 21.25 -13.82
N THR A 132 -10.08 20.13 -13.54
CA THR A 132 -10.98 19.43 -14.47
C THR A 132 -12.46 19.75 -14.25
N GLY A 133 -12.80 20.50 -13.20
CA GLY A 133 -14.20 20.87 -12.95
C GLY A 133 -14.58 20.98 -11.48
N ARG A 134 -15.89 21.01 -11.26
CA ARG A 134 -16.53 21.20 -9.96
C ARG A 134 -17.54 20.09 -9.69
N LEU A 135 -17.58 19.65 -8.43
CA LEU A 135 -18.60 18.75 -7.90
C LEU A 135 -19.35 19.45 -6.77
N ASP A 136 -20.66 19.33 -6.77
CA ASP A 136 -21.52 19.68 -5.65
C ASP A 136 -21.93 18.39 -4.95
N CYS A 137 -21.58 18.27 -3.66
CA CYS A 137 -21.65 17.02 -2.92
C CYS A 137 -22.56 17.15 -1.69
N THR A 138 -23.30 16.10 -1.39
CA THR A 138 -24.09 15.95 -0.18
C THR A 138 -23.56 14.77 0.63
N ARG A 139 -23.44 14.94 1.96
CA ARG A 139 -23.05 13.87 2.88
C ARG A 139 -24.08 12.76 2.84
N ASP A 140 -23.61 11.50 2.79
CA ASP A 140 -24.47 10.32 2.79
C ASP A 140 -24.26 9.52 4.10
N LEU A 141 -23.22 8.70 4.16
CA LEU A 141 -22.96 7.81 5.29
C LEU A 141 -21.65 8.13 5.98
N ASN A 142 -21.61 7.86 7.29
CA ASN A 142 -20.37 7.81 8.06
C ASN A 142 -20.09 6.38 8.52
N GLN A 143 -18.82 5.99 8.52
CA GLN A 143 -18.34 4.74 9.07
C GLN A 143 -17.19 5.02 10.04
N GLU A 144 -17.29 4.54 11.26
CA GLU A 144 -16.18 4.58 12.21
C GLU A 144 -14.97 3.81 11.69
N VAL A 145 -13.78 4.34 11.91
CA VAL A 145 -12.54 3.65 11.55
C VAL A 145 -12.32 2.45 12.46
N LEU A 146 -11.75 1.38 11.90
CA LEU A 146 -11.32 0.24 12.69
C LEU A 146 -10.01 0.56 13.40
N THR A 147 -9.96 0.27 14.69
CA THR A 147 -8.79 0.51 15.55
C THR A 147 -8.08 -0.80 15.90
N ARG A 148 -6.82 -0.71 16.36
CA ARG A 148 -6.05 -1.85 16.87
C ARG A 148 -6.74 -2.55 18.05
N ARG A 149 -7.53 -1.82 18.84
CA ARG A 149 -8.31 -2.41 19.94
C ARG A 149 -9.43 -3.31 19.41
N GLN A 150 -10.07 -2.93 18.30
CA GLN A 150 -11.13 -3.73 17.66
C GLN A 150 -10.57 -4.87 16.79
N ARG A 151 -9.35 -4.70 16.26
CA ARG A 151 -8.65 -5.65 15.36
C ARG A 151 -7.20 -5.85 15.82
N PRO A 152 -6.98 -6.47 17.00
CA PRO A 152 -5.63 -6.68 17.50
C PRO A 152 -4.81 -7.54 16.52
N GLY A 153 -3.54 -7.18 16.33
CA GLY A 153 -2.63 -7.91 15.43
C GLY A 153 -2.89 -7.72 13.93
N THR A 154 -3.88 -6.89 13.54
CA THR A 154 -4.21 -6.61 12.14
C THR A 154 -3.69 -5.23 11.74
N MET A 155 -3.02 -5.15 10.58
CA MET A 155 -2.57 -3.91 9.96
C MET A 155 -3.57 -3.37 8.93
N PHE A 156 -4.19 -4.28 8.19
CA PHE A 156 -5.16 -3.95 7.13
C PHE A 156 -6.29 -4.96 7.12
N HIS A 157 -7.51 -4.49 6.96
CA HIS A 157 -8.72 -5.31 6.88
C HIS A 157 -9.47 -5.02 5.59
N ALA A 158 -9.90 -6.07 4.90
CA ALA A 158 -10.75 -5.95 3.70
C ALA A 158 -11.85 -7.00 3.72
N ARG A 159 -12.94 -6.70 3.03
CA ARG A 159 -14.09 -7.61 2.87
C ARG A 159 -14.83 -7.35 1.56
N GLY A 160 -15.56 -8.36 1.13
CA GLY A 160 -16.54 -8.28 0.04
C GLY A 160 -17.71 -9.23 0.29
N ASN A 161 -18.77 -9.08 -0.49
CA ASN A 161 -20.07 -9.71 -0.19
C ASN A 161 -20.45 -10.84 -1.16
N GLU A 162 -19.95 -10.82 -2.41
CA GLU A 162 -20.38 -11.76 -3.44
C GLU A 162 -19.20 -12.29 -4.28
N PRO A 163 -18.73 -13.50 -3.97
CA PRO A 163 -19.02 -14.27 -2.76
C PRO A 163 -18.50 -13.58 -1.50
N GLY A 164 -19.02 -13.93 -0.31
CA GLY A 164 -18.59 -13.35 0.96
C GLY A 164 -17.15 -13.74 1.31
N TRP A 165 -16.29 -12.74 1.56
CA TRP A 165 -14.89 -12.97 1.91
C TRP A 165 -14.33 -11.88 2.84
N VAL A 166 -13.27 -12.25 3.57
CA VAL A 166 -12.51 -11.34 4.44
C VAL A 166 -11.02 -11.61 4.28
N VAL A 167 -10.20 -10.55 4.31
CA VAL A 167 -8.75 -10.61 4.42
C VAL A 167 -8.29 -9.75 5.60
N ASN A 168 -7.41 -10.31 6.43
CA ASN A 168 -6.67 -9.58 7.44
C ASN A 168 -5.16 -9.74 7.18
N LEU A 169 -4.45 -8.63 7.02
CA LEU A 169 -2.99 -8.63 6.98
C LEU A 169 -2.46 -8.43 8.39
N ALA A 170 -1.55 -9.29 8.83
CA ALA A 170 -0.93 -9.21 10.15
C ALA A 170 -0.02 -7.98 10.26
N SER A 171 0.06 -7.38 11.46
CA SER A 171 0.84 -6.17 11.72
C SER A 171 2.31 -6.42 12.04
N ASP A 172 2.66 -7.65 12.42
CA ASP A 172 3.99 -8.04 12.92
C ASP A 172 4.78 -8.93 11.93
N ARG A 173 4.10 -9.52 10.95
CA ARG A 173 4.69 -10.44 9.98
C ARG A 173 3.99 -10.38 8.62
N PRO A 174 4.63 -10.80 7.51
CA PRO A 174 4.02 -10.78 6.18
C PRO A 174 3.09 -11.99 5.99
N GLU A 175 2.00 -12.04 6.75
CA GLU A 175 0.97 -13.07 6.68
C GLU A 175 -0.41 -12.47 6.41
N ALA A 176 -1.19 -13.16 5.57
CA ALA A 176 -2.58 -12.85 5.26
C ALA A 176 -3.48 -13.98 5.75
N THR A 177 -4.46 -13.67 6.59
CA THR A 177 -5.56 -14.59 6.92
C THR A 177 -6.70 -14.31 5.95
N LEU A 178 -7.08 -15.33 5.19
CA LEU A 178 -8.14 -15.31 4.19
C LEU A 178 -9.31 -16.14 4.72
N VAL A 179 -10.50 -15.57 4.71
CA VAL A 179 -11.76 -16.27 4.97
C VAL A 179 -12.61 -16.11 3.73
N LEU A 180 -12.90 -17.18 3.03
CA LEU A 180 -13.55 -17.17 1.71
C LEU A 180 -14.88 -17.90 1.76
N ASP A 181 -15.72 -17.65 0.76
CA ASP A 181 -16.95 -18.39 0.50
C ASP A 181 -17.87 -18.46 1.74
N TYR A 182 -18.13 -17.26 2.31
CA TYR A 182 -18.96 -17.11 3.52
C TYR A 182 -18.44 -17.87 4.76
N GLY A 183 -17.13 -18.13 4.81
CA GLY A 183 -16.47 -18.82 5.93
C GLY A 183 -16.24 -20.31 5.71
N GLU A 184 -16.55 -20.86 4.54
CA GLU A 184 -16.32 -22.28 4.24
C GLU A 184 -14.83 -22.63 4.12
N ARG A 185 -14.01 -21.65 3.70
CA ARG A 185 -12.55 -21.80 3.58
C ARG A 185 -11.83 -20.76 4.42
N GLU A 186 -10.97 -21.20 5.32
CA GLU A 186 -10.10 -20.33 6.10
C GLU A 186 -8.64 -20.80 5.99
N MET A 187 -7.73 -19.86 5.73
CA MET A 187 -6.30 -20.12 5.60
C MET A 187 -5.46 -18.93 6.00
N THR A 188 -4.26 -19.19 6.52
CA THR A 188 -3.23 -18.18 6.77
C THR A 188 -2.03 -18.49 5.90
N LEU A 189 -1.66 -17.53 5.04
CA LEU A 189 -0.63 -17.68 4.02
C LEU A 189 0.42 -16.58 4.15
N PRO A 190 1.71 -16.92 4.08
CA PRO A 190 2.76 -15.91 3.94
C PRO A 190 2.63 -15.21 2.59
N TYR A 191 2.99 -13.93 2.55
CA TYR A 191 3.03 -13.15 1.32
C TYR A 191 4.35 -12.42 1.14
N ARG A 192 4.61 -11.98 -0.08
CA ARG A 192 5.66 -11.03 -0.45
C ARG A 192 5.06 -9.86 -1.21
N VAL A 193 5.66 -8.68 -1.04
CA VAL A 193 5.29 -7.49 -1.82
C VAL A 193 5.92 -7.61 -3.21
N THR A 194 5.11 -7.51 -4.24
CA THR A 194 5.55 -7.51 -5.64
C THR A 194 5.49 -6.13 -6.28
N THR A 195 4.61 -5.27 -5.77
CA THR A 195 4.50 -3.87 -6.19
C THR A 195 4.22 -3.00 -4.97
N LEU A 196 4.92 -1.88 -4.86
CA LEU A 196 4.67 -0.85 -3.86
C LEU A 196 4.83 0.53 -4.52
N ASP A 197 3.73 1.26 -4.62
CA ASP A 197 3.69 2.63 -5.12
C ASP A 197 3.01 3.52 -4.08
N ASN A 198 3.83 4.25 -3.32
CA ASN A 198 3.35 5.14 -2.27
C ASN A 198 2.63 6.38 -2.82
N GLY A 199 3.03 6.85 -4.01
CA GLY A 199 2.44 8.03 -4.65
C GLY A 199 1.01 7.77 -5.13
N GLU A 200 0.80 6.65 -5.81
CA GLU A 200 -0.50 6.21 -6.30
C GLU A 200 -1.33 5.46 -5.24
N GLY A 201 -0.74 5.15 -4.09
CA GLY A 201 -1.40 4.34 -3.07
C GLY A 201 -1.77 2.96 -3.61
N ARG A 202 -0.81 2.27 -4.25
CA ARG A 202 -1.01 0.94 -4.81
C ARG A 202 -0.03 -0.06 -4.22
N MET A 203 -0.55 -1.22 -3.84
CA MET A 203 0.25 -2.32 -3.34
C MET A 203 -0.26 -3.64 -3.91
N ILE A 204 0.66 -4.51 -4.35
CA ILE A 204 0.33 -5.86 -4.81
C ILE A 204 1.13 -6.84 -3.97
N LEU A 205 0.43 -7.79 -3.38
CA LEU A 205 0.97 -8.89 -2.60
C LEU A 205 0.77 -10.18 -3.38
N ALA A 206 1.79 -11.03 -3.42
CA ALA A 206 1.67 -12.37 -3.96
C ALA A 206 1.95 -13.41 -2.88
N SER A 207 1.39 -14.60 -3.03
CA SER A 207 1.67 -15.73 -2.15
C SER A 207 3.17 -15.96 -1.98
N GLY A 208 3.60 -16.20 -0.76
CA GLY A 208 4.94 -16.71 -0.45
C GLY A 208 5.09 -18.22 -0.71
N ARG A 209 4.00 -18.92 -1.03
CA ARG A 209 3.96 -20.37 -1.26
C ARG A 209 3.59 -20.68 -2.70
N ALA A 210 4.27 -21.65 -3.29
CA ALA A 210 4.01 -22.06 -4.68
C ALA A 210 2.79 -22.98 -4.82
N ASP A 211 2.46 -23.72 -3.76
CA ASP A 211 1.34 -24.66 -3.71
C ASP A 211 -0.03 -24.00 -3.51
N THR A 212 -0.06 -22.75 -3.07
CA THR A 212 -1.28 -21.98 -2.87
C THR A 212 -1.08 -20.56 -3.43
N PRO A 213 -1.05 -20.39 -4.75
CA PRO A 213 -0.82 -19.09 -5.35
C PRO A 213 -2.02 -18.15 -5.15
N PHE A 214 -1.76 -16.93 -4.70
CA PHE A 214 -2.73 -15.85 -4.70
C PHE A 214 -2.07 -14.50 -5.07
N GLU A 215 -2.88 -13.58 -5.55
CA GLU A 215 -2.52 -12.16 -5.70
C GLU A 215 -3.57 -11.31 -4.98
N LEU A 216 -3.12 -10.40 -4.12
CA LEU A 216 -3.96 -9.40 -3.46
C LEU A 216 -3.52 -8.02 -3.90
N ARG A 217 -4.41 -7.32 -4.60
CA ARG A 217 -4.23 -5.95 -5.08
C ARG A 217 -4.99 -4.97 -4.20
N LEU A 218 -4.28 -3.98 -3.69
CA LEU A 218 -4.80 -2.88 -2.89
C LEU A 218 -4.60 -1.57 -3.64
N GLU A 219 -5.65 -0.77 -3.77
CA GLU A 219 -5.62 0.53 -4.45
C GLU A 219 -6.31 1.58 -3.59
N ALA A 220 -5.63 2.68 -3.27
CA ALA A 220 -6.21 3.80 -2.54
C ALA A 220 -7.21 4.55 -3.44
N ARG A 221 -8.44 4.08 -3.45
CA ARG A 221 -9.57 4.56 -4.26
C ARG A 221 -10.82 4.51 -3.40
N ALA A 222 -11.72 5.46 -3.60
CA ALA A 222 -13.04 5.39 -2.99
C ALA A 222 -13.69 4.04 -3.29
N CYS A 223 -14.13 3.37 -2.25
CA CYS A 223 -14.80 2.09 -2.33
C CYS A 223 -16.02 2.10 -1.42
N PHE A 224 -17.13 1.60 -1.93
CA PHE A 224 -18.40 1.53 -1.19
C PHE A 224 -18.82 0.08 -1.12
N ASP A 225 -19.07 -0.40 0.09
CA ASP A 225 -19.57 -1.75 0.30
C ASP A 225 -20.88 -1.97 -0.47
N SER A 226 -20.95 -3.04 -1.26
CA SER A 226 -22.05 -3.25 -2.20
C SER A 226 -23.42 -3.49 -1.55
N MET A 227 -23.44 -3.93 -0.27
CA MET A 227 -24.68 -4.18 0.46
C MET A 227 -25.06 -3.01 1.38
N SER A 228 -24.10 -2.46 2.11
CA SER A 228 -24.36 -1.44 3.12
C SER A 228 -24.14 -0.01 2.64
N GLY A 229 -23.44 0.18 1.51
CA GLY A 229 -22.99 1.50 1.05
C GLY A 229 -21.89 2.15 1.90
N GLN A 230 -21.36 1.44 2.89
CA GLN A 230 -20.32 1.97 3.78
C GLN A 230 -19.06 2.37 3.04
N PRO A 231 -18.49 3.54 3.35
CA PRO A 231 -17.30 4.06 2.67
C PRO A 231 -16.01 3.45 3.19
N PHE A 232 -15.07 3.18 2.29
CA PHE A 232 -13.73 2.71 2.58
C PHE A 232 -12.68 3.44 1.73
N PRO A 233 -11.44 3.60 2.21
CA PRO A 233 -10.36 4.26 1.50
C PRO A 233 -9.68 3.40 0.44
N ALA A 234 -9.95 2.09 0.39
CA ALA A 234 -9.27 1.18 -0.53
C ALA A 234 -10.23 0.26 -1.26
N ARG A 235 -10.00 0.11 -2.57
CA ARG A 235 -10.52 -0.97 -3.39
C ARG A 235 -9.57 -2.15 -3.29
N VAL A 236 -10.13 -3.36 -3.13
CA VAL A 236 -9.35 -4.58 -2.94
C VAL A 236 -9.82 -5.64 -3.93
N THR A 237 -8.86 -6.31 -4.56
CA THR A 237 -9.10 -7.47 -5.42
C THR A 237 -8.17 -8.60 -4.98
N LEU A 238 -8.74 -9.74 -4.62
CA LEU A 238 -8.05 -10.99 -4.35
C LEU A 238 -8.29 -11.95 -5.52
N SER A 239 -7.21 -12.48 -6.08
CA SER A 239 -7.25 -13.56 -7.09
C SER A 239 -6.61 -14.81 -6.47
N ILE A 240 -7.34 -15.90 -6.38
CA ILE A 240 -6.91 -17.18 -5.82
C ILE A 240 -7.70 -18.32 -6.48
N ASP A 241 -7.03 -19.43 -6.80
CA ASP A 241 -7.63 -20.63 -7.41
C ASP A 241 -8.40 -20.35 -8.72
N GLY A 242 -7.99 -19.31 -9.47
CA GLY A 242 -8.67 -18.89 -10.70
C GLY A 242 -9.93 -18.04 -10.49
N GLU A 243 -10.33 -17.82 -9.24
CA GLU A 243 -11.45 -16.97 -8.87
C GLU A 243 -10.99 -15.55 -8.49
N GLN A 244 -11.89 -14.59 -8.61
CA GLN A 244 -11.63 -13.20 -8.27
C GLN A 244 -12.67 -12.66 -7.28
N TYR A 245 -12.19 -12.25 -6.13
CA TYR A 245 -12.96 -11.63 -5.05
C TYR A 245 -12.72 -10.12 -5.05
N ARG A 246 -13.79 -9.33 -5.10
CA ARG A 246 -13.72 -7.87 -5.08
C ARG A 246 -14.39 -7.31 -3.84
N GLY A 247 -13.84 -6.24 -3.30
CA GLY A 247 -14.41 -5.60 -2.12
C GLY A 247 -13.65 -4.34 -1.71
N CYS A 248 -13.89 -3.93 -0.47
CA CYS A 248 -13.38 -2.71 0.12
C CYS A 248 -12.51 -3.01 1.35
N GLY A 249 -11.58 -2.12 1.65
CA GLY A 249 -10.70 -2.28 2.80
C GLY A 249 -10.20 -0.96 3.38
N GLN A 250 -9.59 -1.07 4.57
CA GLN A 250 -8.96 0.03 5.27
C GLN A 250 -7.75 -0.43 6.08
N GLY A 251 -6.78 0.44 6.25
CA GLY A 251 -5.74 0.31 7.26
C GLY A 251 -6.33 0.48 8.65
N ILE A 252 -5.76 -0.24 9.62
CA ILE A 252 -6.21 -0.20 11.02
C ILE A 252 -5.54 0.96 11.74
N ALA A 253 -6.32 1.88 12.28
CA ALA A 253 -5.83 3.03 13.05
C ALA A 253 -5.17 2.58 14.37
N PRO A 254 -4.22 3.38 14.90
CA PRO A 254 -3.54 3.14 16.18
C PRO A 254 -4.46 2.87 17.36
#